data_d674570f022c1f038fc3ab378a0bbb83
#
_entry.id   d674570f022c1f038fc3ab378a0bbb83
#
_cell.length_a   1.000
_cell.length_b   1.000
_cell.length_c   1.000
_cell.angle_alpha   90.00
_cell.angle_beta   90.00
_cell.angle_gamma   90.00
#
_symmetry.space_group_name_H-M   'P 1'
#
loop_
_entity.id
_entity.type
_entity.pdbx_description
1 polymer ?
#
loop_
_entity_poly.entity_id
_entity_poly.type
_entity_poly.pdbx_seq_one_letter_code
_entity_poly.pdbx_strand_id
1 'polypeptide(L)'
;LSLFNMQQVEMKLQQHPWIRKAQLYFDNKDILHVRVTEKIPLARVFTLNGTSSYLDEVGQLMPLSTTRAVKVPVFTGIADSVGIKNRDSLLLIQMRDMAQFIVNDTFWNAQVAQLDRTADQNWEMIPVVGDHIVKLGQATDFPGQLRNLFIFYKQVLVKTGFNRYRTIDLRYENQVVAGYGIGQKVDSIQLRKSVQQLLQQSRLADLDTTIRYLPKPLQPLLKDDTTAINNDLKNSLPVDTTITTPKPTKKINN
;
A
#
# COMPACT_ATOMS: atom_id res chain seq x y z
N LEU A 1 -21.37 12.71 -32.79
CA LEU A 1 -20.50 12.98 -31.61
C LEU A 1 -21.27 13.45 -30.35
N SER A 2 -22.56 13.74 -30.45
CA SER A 2 -23.36 14.29 -29.33
C SER A 2 -23.80 13.27 -28.25
N LEU A 3 -23.47 12.00 -28.38
CA LEU A 3 -23.90 10.94 -27.45
C LEU A 3 -22.79 10.44 -26.50
N PHE A 4 -21.55 10.90 -26.66
CA PHE A 4 -20.45 10.47 -25.80
C PHE A 4 -20.25 11.48 -24.66
N ASN A 5 -20.78 11.15 -23.48
CA ASN A 5 -20.59 11.97 -22.28
C ASN A 5 -19.27 11.64 -21.61
N MET A 6 -18.18 12.39 -21.94
CA MET A 6 -16.85 12.22 -21.39
C MET A 6 -16.82 12.28 -19.86
N GLN A 7 -17.61 13.19 -19.26
CA GLN A 7 -17.67 13.34 -17.81
C GLN A 7 -18.23 12.08 -17.11
N GLN A 8 -19.22 11.43 -17.71
CA GLN A 8 -19.76 10.17 -17.16
C GLN A 8 -18.72 9.04 -17.24
N VAL A 9 -17.94 9.01 -18.31
CA VAL A 9 -16.86 7.99 -18.45
C VAL A 9 -15.73 8.27 -17.47
N GLU A 10 -15.33 9.54 -17.31
CA GLU A 10 -14.34 9.94 -16.30
C GLU A 10 -14.80 9.54 -14.88
N MET A 11 -16.04 9.83 -14.51
CA MET A 11 -16.61 9.44 -13.22
C MET A 11 -16.61 7.91 -13.03
N LYS A 12 -16.96 7.14 -14.06
CA LYS A 12 -16.91 5.67 -14.00
C LYS A 12 -15.48 5.14 -13.82
N LEU A 13 -14.52 5.73 -14.52
CA LEU A 13 -13.10 5.35 -14.36
C LEU A 13 -12.61 5.69 -12.94
N GLN A 14 -12.98 6.83 -12.40
CA GLN A 14 -12.60 7.24 -11.04
C GLN A 14 -13.26 6.40 -9.94
N GLN A 15 -14.32 5.65 -10.24
CA GLN A 15 -14.88 4.66 -9.31
C GLN A 15 -13.97 3.42 -9.13
N HIS A 16 -13.00 3.22 -10.03
CA HIS A 16 -12.05 2.13 -9.89
C HIS A 16 -11.12 2.39 -8.69
N PRO A 17 -10.98 1.45 -7.74
CA PRO A 17 -10.29 1.68 -6.48
C PRO A 17 -8.82 2.07 -6.62
N TRP A 18 -8.18 1.77 -7.74
CA TRP A 18 -6.77 2.09 -8.05
C TRP A 18 -6.59 3.36 -8.85
N ILE A 19 -7.67 3.99 -9.31
CA ILE A 19 -7.60 5.22 -10.10
C ILE A 19 -7.81 6.43 -9.18
N ARG A 20 -6.84 7.35 -9.21
CA ARG A 20 -6.94 8.64 -8.52
C ARG A 20 -7.67 9.66 -9.39
N LYS A 21 -7.30 9.74 -10.66
CA LYS A 21 -7.83 10.72 -11.60
C LYS A 21 -7.86 10.12 -13.01
N ALA A 22 -8.96 10.33 -13.69
CA ALA A 22 -9.09 10.07 -15.12
C ALA A 22 -9.46 11.36 -15.84
N GLN A 23 -8.89 11.59 -17.00
CA GLN A 23 -9.18 12.73 -17.89
C GLN A 23 -9.32 12.20 -19.31
N LEU A 24 -10.41 12.56 -19.94
CA LEU A 24 -10.69 12.24 -21.34
C LEU A 24 -10.75 13.52 -22.15
N TYR A 25 -10.11 13.54 -23.30
CA TYR A 25 -10.20 14.66 -24.24
C TYR A 25 -9.98 14.17 -25.67
N PHE A 26 -10.60 14.86 -26.62
CA PHE A 26 -10.31 14.66 -28.05
C PHE A 26 -9.21 15.62 -28.48
N ASP A 27 -8.35 15.16 -29.36
CA ASP A 27 -7.39 16.02 -30.05
C ASP A 27 -8.02 16.65 -31.32
N ASN A 28 -7.23 17.47 -32.02
CA ASN A 28 -7.66 18.12 -33.26
C ASN A 28 -7.91 17.16 -34.45
N LYS A 29 -7.62 15.87 -34.26
CA LYS A 29 -7.83 14.81 -35.23
C LYS A 29 -8.97 13.87 -34.83
N ASP A 30 -9.81 14.26 -33.88
CA ASP A 30 -10.90 13.48 -33.30
C ASP A 30 -10.44 12.16 -32.64
N ILE A 31 -9.16 12.08 -32.21
CA ILE A 31 -8.65 10.92 -31.44
C ILE A 31 -8.93 11.14 -29.98
N LEU A 32 -9.57 10.14 -29.33
CA LEU A 32 -9.84 10.15 -27.90
C LEU A 32 -8.56 9.81 -27.13
N HIS A 33 -8.13 10.75 -26.29
CA HIS A 33 -7.04 10.56 -25.34
C HIS A 33 -7.60 10.27 -23.96
N VAL A 34 -7.07 9.23 -23.31
CA VAL A 34 -7.39 8.85 -21.92
C VAL A 34 -6.13 8.97 -21.08
N ARG A 35 -6.13 9.91 -20.14
CA ARG A 35 -5.05 10.07 -19.16
C ARG A 35 -5.50 9.58 -17.81
N VAL A 36 -4.83 8.58 -17.26
CA VAL A 36 -5.12 8.00 -15.97
C VAL A 36 -3.96 8.23 -15.00
N THR A 37 -4.28 8.67 -13.78
CA THR A 37 -3.35 8.74 -12.67
C THR A 37 -3.75 7.67 -11.66
N GLU A 38 -2.83 6.74 -11.38
CA GLU A 38 -3.05 5.67 -10.41
C GLU A 38 -2.82 6.16 -8.97
N LYS A 39 -3.47 5.52 -8.01
CA LYS A 39 -3.17 5.67 -6.59
C LYS A 39 -1.87 4.95 -6.25
N ILE A 40 -1.10 5.52 -5.34
CA ILE A 40 0.18 4.96 -4.89
C ILE A 40 -0.03 4.27 -3.54
N PRO A 41 0.14 2.94 -3.43
CA PRO A 41 0.09 2.26 -2.15
C PRO A 41 1.32 2.62 -1.31
N LEU A 42 1.11 3.06 -0.08
CA LEU A 42 2.15 3.39 0.88
C LEU A 42 2.41 2.30 1.91
N ALA A 43 1.38 1.55 2.27
CA ALA A 43 1.47 0.49 3.26
C ALA A 43 0.56 -0.68 2.90
N ARG A 44 0.86 -1.85 3.45
CA ARG A 44 -0.04 -3.00 3.46
C ARG A 44 -0.56 -3.20 4.86
N VAL A 45 -1.87 -3.29 4.99
CA VAL A 45 -2.57 -3.40 6.28
C VAL A 45 -3.20 -4.77 6.38
N PHE A 46 -2.92 -5.48 7.47
CA PHE A 46 -3.56 -6.75 7.81
C PHE A 46 -4.44 -6.55 9.03
N THR A 47 -5.67 -6.98 8.92
CA THR A 47 -6.61 -6.97 10.03
C THR A 47 -6.50 -8.24 10.86
N LEU A 48 -7.13 -8.23 12.04
CA LEU A 48 -7.13 -9.37 12.97
C LEU A 48 -7.80 -10.62 12.37
N ASN A 49 -8.77 -10.47 11.47
CA ASN A 49 -9.42 -11.59 10.76
C ASN A 49 -8.59 -12.11 9.57
N GLY A 50 -7.40 -11.54 9.32
CA GLY A 50 -6.53 -11.95 8.23
C GLY A 50 -6.86 -11.34 6.87
N THR A 51 -7.84 -10.44 6.78
CA THR A 51 -8.04 -9.66 5.56
C THR A 51 -6.92 -8.66 5.35
N SER A 52 -6.60 -8.33 4.11
CA SER A 52 -5.57 -7.34 3.85
C SER A 52 -5.97 -6.35 2.77
N SER A 53 -5.45 -5.14 2.89
CA SER A 53 -5.67 -4.03 1.97
C SER A 53 -4.42 -3.19 1.85
N TYR A 54 -4.34 -2.35 0.84
CA TYR A 54 -3.34 -1.29 0.79
C TYR A 54 -3.89 -0.01 1.42
N LEU A 55 -3.00 0.79 1.98
CA LEU A 55 -3.25 2.16 2.41
C LEU A 55 -2.59 3.09 1.39
N ASP A 56 -3.35 4.02 0.83
CA ASP A 56 -2.82 4.98 -0.13
C ASP A 56 -2.23 6.24 0.55
N GLU A 57 -1.65 7.12 -0.26
CA GLU A 57 -1.02 8.36 0.19
C GLU A 57 -2.00 9.38 0.81
N VAL A 58 -3.31 9.19 0.63
CA VAL A 58 -4.35 10.02 1.24
C VAL A 58 -4.84 9.44 2.56
N GLY A 59 -4.46 8.19 2.87
CA GLY A 59 -4.90 7.49 4.06
C GLY A 59 -6.20 6.70 3.83
N GLN A 60 -6.50 6.32 2.57
CA GLN A 60 -7.65 5.50 2.23
C GLN A 60 -7.22 4.05 2.00
N LEU A 61 -8.06 3.14 2.47
CA LEU A 61 -7.87 1.72 2.21
C LEU A 61 -8.33 1.39 0.77
N MET A 62 -7.53 0.60 0.08
CA MET A 62 -7.81 0.13 -1.26
C MET A 62 -7.55 -1.37 -1.37
N PRO A 63 -8.30 -2.09 -2.22
CA PRO A 63 -8.14 -3.53 -2.38
C PRO A 63 -6.76 -3.88 -2.95
N LEU A 64 -6.35 -5.11 -2.74
CA LEU A 64 -5.13 -5.63 -3.33
C LEU A 64 -5.22 -5.65 -4.87
N SER A 65 -4.07 -5.48 -5.51
CA SER A 65 -3.97 -5.66 -6.95
C SER A 65 -3.73 -7.13 -7.27
N THR A 66 -4.46 -7.67 -8.24
CA THR A 66 -4.27 -9.04 -8.73
C THR A 66 -3.04 -9.18 -9.63
N THR A 67 -2.60 -8.07 -10.19
CA THR A 67 -1.52 -8.06 -11.20
C THR A 67 -0.19 -7.59 -10.65
N ARG A 68 -0.17 -6.89 -9.51
CA ARG A 68 1.02 -6.23 -9.02
C ARG A 68 1.14 -6.33 -7.50
N ALA A 69 2.21 -6.94 -7.01
CA ALA A 69 2.61 -6.87 -5.61
C ALA A 69 3.58 -5.69 -5.42
N VAL A 70 3.27 -4.81 -4.45
CA VAL A 70 4.11 -3.65 -4.14
C VAL A 70 4.83 -3.89 -2.82
N LYS A 71 6.15 -3.64 -2.80
CA LYS A 71 6.94 -3.71 -1.57
C LYS A 71 6.74 -2.41 -0.78
N VAL A 72 5.98 -2.51 0.30
CA VAL A 72 5.65 -1.40 1.20
C VAL A 72 5.71 -1.89 2.65
N PRO A 73 5.84 -1.00 3.65
CA PRO A 73 5.74 -1.36 5.06
C PRO A 73 4.44 -2.10 5.38
N VAL A 74 4.54 -3.07 6.29
CA VAL A 74 3.41 -3.91 6.71
C VAL A 74 2.91 -3.46 8.08
N PHE A 75 1.61 -3.25 8.20
CA PHE A 75 0.91 -2.99 9.46
C PHE A 75 0.04 -4.18 9.82
N THR A 76 0.09 -4.60 11.09
CA THR A 76 -0.70 -5.72 11.64
C THR A 76 -1.39 -5.31 12.95
N GLY A 77 -2.22 -6.20 13.49
CA GLY A 77 -2.96 -5.92 14.73
C GLY A 77 -4.09 -4.90 14.57
N ILE A 78 -4.53 -4.66 13.34
CA ILE A 78 -5.56 -3.67 13.03
C ILE A 78 -6.95 -4.30 13.14
N ALA A 79 -7.88 -3.62 13.82
CA ALA A 79 -9.25 -4.10 13.94
C ALA A 79 -9.95 -4.14 12.57
N ASP A 80 -10.82 -5.13 12.38
CA ASP A 80 -11.53 -5.34 11.10
C ASP A 80 -12.52 -4.23 10.75
N SER A 81 -12.94 -3.47 11.76
CA SER A 81 -13.82 -2.32 11.59
C SER A 81 -13.11 -1.07 11.05
N VAL A 82 -11.78 -1.09 10.98
CA VAL A 82 -11.01 0.08 10.51
C VAL A 82 -11.32 0.36 9.05
N GLY A 83 -11.64 1.62 8.76
CA GLY A 83 -12.04 2.09 7.44
C GLY A 83 -13.56 2.07 7.20
N ILE A 84 -14.36 1.44 8.06
CA ILE A 84 -15.83 1.42 7.96
C ILE A 84 -16.46 2.66 8.62
N LYS A 85 -15.81 3.22 9.64
CA LYS A 85 -16.31 4.36 10.42
C LYS A 85 -15.34 5.54 10.36
N ASN A 86 -15.88 6.75 10.33
CA ASN A 86 -15.10 8.00 10.37
C ASN A 86 -14.16 8.14 11.61
N ARG A 87 -14.36 7.34 12.65
CA ARG A 87 -13.47 7.30 13.85
C ARG A 87 -12.08 6.77 13.54
N ASP A 88 -11.94 5.99 12.50
CA ASP A 88 -10.68 5.32 12.16
C ASP A 88 -9.76 6.22 11.34
N SER A 89 -10.22 7.41 10.95
CA SER A 89 -9.44 8.33 10.12
C SER A 89 -8.13 8.76 10.78
N LEU A 90 -8.11 8.97 12.09
CA LEU A 90 -6.88 9.34 12.82
C LEU A 90 -5.86 8.21 12.82
N LEU A 91 -6.30 6.97 12.99
CA LEU A 91 -5.43 5.80 12.92
C LEU A 91 -4.85 5.64 11.51
N LEU A 92 -5.70 5.75 10.48
CA LEU A 92 -5.27 5.64 9.09
C LEU A 92 -4.29 6.76 8.70
N ILE A 93 -4.53 7.98 9.20
CA ILE A 93 -3.61 9.12 9.03
C ILE A 93 -2.27 8.83 9.71
N GLN A 94 -2.29 8.36 10.97
CA GLN A 94 -1.08 7.99 11.69
C GLN A 94 -0.29 6.91 10.94
N MET A 95 -0.96 5.85 10.49
CA MET A 95 -0.33 4.78 9.71
C MET A 95 0.25 5.30 8.39
N ARG A 96 -0.47 6.19 7.69
CA ARG A 96 0.01 6.85 6.48
C ARG A 96 1.30 7.64 6.76
N ASP A 97 1.31 8.45 7.82
CA ASP A 97 2.45 9.31 8.15
C ASP A 97 3.68 8.46 8.54
N MET A 98 3.48 7.39 9.32
CA MET A 98 4.53 6.44 9.64
C MET A 98 5.06 5.74 8.38
N ALA A 99 4.18 5.26 7.51
CA ALA A 99 4.56 4.61 6.26
C ALA A 99 5.30 5.56 5.32
N GLN A 100 4.82 6.80 5.20
CA GLN A 100 5.46 7.84 4.39
C GLN A 100 6.89 8.15 4.88
N PHE A 101 7.07 8.24 6.20
CA PHE A 101 8.39 8.43 6.80
C PHE A 101 9.32 7.26 6.46
N ILE A 102 8.85 6.02 6.61
CA ILE A 102 9.64 4.82 6.33
C ILE A 102 10.01 4.74 4.85
N VAL A 103 9.06 4.96 3.94
CA VAL A 103 9.28 4.86 2.48
C VAL A 103 10.27 5.93 1.98
N ASN A 104 10.24 7.12 2.58
CA ASN A 104 11.12 8.22 2.21
C ASN A 104 12.56 8.05 2.70
N ASP A 105 12.81 7.18 3.68
CA ASP A 105 14.13 6.92 4.24
C ASP A 105 14.63 5.54 3.77
N THR A 106 15.73 5.51 3.02
CA THR A 106 16.29 4.27 2.45
C THR A 106 16.72 3.26 3.50
N PHE A 107 17.23 3.74 4.66
CA PHE A 107 17.63 2.87 5.77
C PHE A 107 16.39 2.22 6.42
N TRP A 108 15.39 3.03 6.78
CA TRP A 108 14.20 2.53 7.44
C TRP A 108 13.34 1.67 6.51
N ASN A 109 13.27 2.00 5.23
CA ASN A 109 12.59 1.18 4.22
C ASN A 109 13.20 -0.22 4.06
N ALA A 110 14.51 -0.34 4.32
CA ALA A 110 15.20 -1.64 4.32
C ALA A 110 15.12 -2.35 5.68
N GLN A 111 15.02 -1.60 6.78
CA GLN A 111 15.14 -2.12 8.14
C GLN A 111 13.82 -2.46 8.81
N VAL A 112 12.72 -1.78 8.47
CA VAL A 112 11.41 -2.05 9.05
C VAL A 112 10.74 -3.21 8.32
N ALA A 113 10.54 -4.34 9.02
CA ALA A 113 9.80 -5.47 8.47
C ALA A 113 8.29 -5.30 8.68
N GLN A 114 7.90 -4.83 9.88
CA GLN A 114 6.51 -4.78 10.29
C GLN A 114 6.30 -3.77 11.42
N LEU A 115 5.14 -3.16 11.43
CA LEU A 115 4.61 -2.38 12.54
C LEU A 115 3.35 -3.09 13.06
N ASP A 116 3.38 -3.48 14.32
CA ASP A 116 2.28 -4.21 14.96
C ASP A 116 1.55 -3.31 15.96
N ARG A 117 0.23 -3.35 15.93
CA ARG A 117 -0.61 -2.67 16.90
C ARG A 117 -1.06 -3.67 17.95
N THR A 118 -0.57 -3.52 19.16
CA THR A 118 -0.90 -4.40 20.29
C THR A 118 -2.36 -4.21 20.75
N ALA A 119 -2.85 -5.15 21.55
CA ALA A 119 -4.19 -5.05 22.15
C ALA A 119 -4.37 -3.77 22.99
N ASP A 120 -3.28 -3.28 23.62
CA ASP A 120 -3.26 -2.01 24.38
C ASP A 120 -3.16 -0.78 23.48
N GLN A 121 -3.34 -0.97 22.17
CA GLN A 121 -3.27 0.09 21.16
C GLN A 121 -1.91 0.80 21.06
N ASN A 122 -0.85 0.18 21.50
CA ASN A 122 0.51 0.64 21.32
C ASN A 122 1.10 0.08 20.02
N TRP A 123 2.11 0.79 19.51
CA TRP A 123 2.86 0.33 18.34
C TRP A 123 4.14 -0.38 18.76
N GLU A 124 4.42 -1.49 18.12
CA GLU A 124 5.67 -2.21 18.18
C GLU A 124 6.24 -2.36 16.77
N MET A 125 7.54 -2.18 16.61
CA MET A 125 8.23 -2.35 15.34
C MET A 125 9.08 -3.61 15.39
N ILE A 126 9.01 -4.40 14.33
CA ILE A 126 9.84 -5.59 14.11
C ILE A 126 10.83 -5.25 13.02
N PRO A 127 12.13 -5.24 13.30
CA PRO A 127 13.15 -4.97 12.32
C PRO A 127 13.43 -6.19 11.44
N VAL A 128 14.02 -5.96 10.25
CA VAL A 128 14.50 -7.01 9.36
C VAL A 128 15.73 -7.71 9.95
N VAL A 129 16.62 -6.92 10.58
CA VAL A 129 17.87 -7.41 11.17
C VAL A 129 17.77 -7.39 12.69
N GLY A 130 18.15 -8.53 13.31
CA GLY A 130 18.07 -8.72 14.76
C GLY A 130 16.77 -9.39 15.22
N ASP A 131 16.79 -9.89 16.47
CA ASP A 131 15.66 -10.62 17.08
C ASP A 131 14.96 -9.80 18.16
N HIS A 132 15.12 -8.48 18.13
CA HIS A 132 14.53 -7.59 19.11
C HIS A 132 13.21 -6.98 18.62
N ILE A 133 12.35 -6.65 19.57
CA ILE A 133 11.13 -5.87 19.32
C ILE A 133 11.38 -4.46 19.81
N VAL A 134 11.00 -3.47 18.99
CA VAL A 134 11.10 -2.06 19.33
C VAL A 134 9.74 -1.56 19.79
N LYS A 135 9.62 -1.12 21.05
CA LYS A 135 8.39 -0.57 21.62
C LYS A 135 8.32 0.93 21.37
N LEU A 136 7.33 1.33 20.59
CA LEU A 136 7.10 2.73 20.21
C LEU A 136 6.01 3.40 21.06
N GLY A 137 5.15 2.61 21.72
CA GLY A 137 3.99 3.14 22.44
C GLY A 137 2.97 3.76 21.46
N GLN A 138 2.48 4.95 21.76
CA GLN A 138 1.54 5.66 20.89
C GLN A 138 2.18 6.24 19.62
N ALA A 139 3.51 6.17 19.49
CA ALA A 139 4.28 6.69 18.36
C ALA A 139 3.96 8.16 18.02
N THR A 140 3.80 8.99 19.02
CA THR A 140 3.46 10.43 18.86
C THR A 140 4.57 11.22 18.19
N ASP A 141 5.83 10.87 18.49
CA ASP A 141 7.03 11.42 17.82
C ASP A 141 7.79 10.30 17.12
N PHE A 142 7.16 9.67 16.15
CA PHE A 142 7.75 8.56 15.38
C PHE A 142 9.10 8.91 14.74
N PRO A 143 9.28 10.08 14.09
CA PRO A 143 10.58 10.48 13.54
C PRO A 143 11.69 10.61 14.60
N GLY A 144 11.41 11.20 15.74
CA GLY A 144 12.36 11.37 16.84
C GLY A 144 12.74 10.03 17.48
N GLN A 145 11.76 9.16 17.69
CA GLN A 145 11.97 7.79 18.17
C GLN A 145 12.89 7.00 17.25
N LEU A 146 12.65 7.02 15.94
CA LEU A 146 13.51 6.33 14.98
C LEU A 146 14.90 6.95 14.87
N ARG A 147 15.04 8.26 15.05
CA ARG A 147 16.36 8.91 15.16
C ARG A 147 17.15 8.38 16.35
N ASN A 148 16.53 8.29 17.53
CA ASN A 148 17.16 7.75 18.73
C ASN A 148 17.53 6.27 18.55
N LEU A 149 16.67 5.49 17.91
CA LEU A 149 16.94 4.11 17.55
C LEU A 149 18.13 3.97 16.62
N PHE A 150 18.23 4.83 15.61
CA PHE A 150 19.34 4.82 14.67
C PHE A 150 20.69 5.10 15.35
N ILE A 151 20.71 6.07 16.29
CA ILE A 151 21.89 6.34 17.12
C ILE A 151 22.25 5.12 17.94
N PHE A 152 21.27 4.49 18.58
CA PHE A 152 21.46 3.27 19.37
C PHE A 152 22.00 2.12 18.50
N TYR A 153 21.48 1.92 17.31
CA TYR A 153 21.97 0.92 16.37
C TYR A 153 23.44 1.16 16.02
N LYS A 154 23.83 2.38 15.67
CA LYS A 154 25.20 2.73 15.31
C LYS A 154 26.18 2.64 16.47
N GLN A 155 25.78 3.11 17.65
CA GLN A 155 26.70 3.24 18.77
C GLN A 155 26.80 1.96 19.62
N VAL A 156 25.68 1.23 19.74
CA VAL A 156 25.59 0.07 20.63
C VAL A 156 25.51 -1.24 19.85
N LEU A 157 24.52 -1.44 18.97
CA LEU A 157 24.30 -2.74 18.35
C LEU A 157 25.40 -3.15 17.37
N VAL A 158 26.02 -2.22 16.69
CA VAL A 158 27.19 -2.50 15.83
C VAL A 158 28.36 -3.08 16.66
N LYS A 159 28.51 -2.66 17.93
CA LYS A 159 29.58 -3.14 18.80
C LYS A 159 29.22 -4.40 19.59
N THR A 160 27.94 -4.54 19.97
CA THR A 160 27.47 -5.61 20.86
C THR A 160 26.79 -6.77 20.14
N GLY A 161 26.44 -6.58 18.88
CA GLY A 161 25.61 -7.51 18.09
C GLY A 161 24.12 -7.20 18.19
N PHE A 162 23.42 -7.46 17.09
CA PHE A 162 21.98 -7.17 16.97
C PHE A 162 21.07 -8.13 17.75
N ASN A 163 21.61 -9.27 18.19
CA ASN A 163 20.84 -10.29 18.91
C ASN A 163 21.04 -10.22 20.43
N ARG A 164 21.78 -9.20 20.92
CA ARG A 164 22.08 -9.06 22.36
C ARG A 164 20.86 -8.65 23.17
N TYR A 165 20.02 -7.78 22.62
CA TYR A 165 18.83 -7.28 23.29
C TYR A 165 17.59 -7.92 22.70
N ARG A 166 16.57 -8.17 23.52
CA ARG A 166 15.27 -8.70 23.12
C ARG A 166 14.22 -7.61 22.92
N THR A 167 14.36 -6.54 23.68
CA THR A 167 13.45 -5.40 23.60
C THR A 167 14.25 -4.10 23.61
N ILE A 168 13.80 -3.17 22.77
CA ILE A 168 14.31 -1.79 22.75
C ILE A 168 13.08 -0.91 22.95
N ASP A 169 13.03 -0.20 24.06
CA ASP A 169 11.88 0.63 24.44
C ASP A 169 12.20 2.11 24.17
N LEU A 170 11.39 2.73 23.31
CA LEU A 170 11.51 4.12 22.88
C LEU A 170 10.35 4.99 23.40
N ARG A 171 9.55 4.48 24.34
CA ARG A 171 8.41 5.22 24.90
C ARG A 171 8.85 6.38 25.80
N TYR A 172 10.07 6.36 26.27
CA TYR A 172 10.64 7.37 27.12
C TYR A 172 11.31 8.46 26.30
N GLU A 173 10.94 9.70 26.60
CA GLU A 173 11.48 10.84 25.86
C GLU A 173 13.01 10.92 26.00
N ASN A 174 13.70 11.07 24.88
CA ASN A 174 15.17 11.16 24.78
C ASN A 174 15.95 10.00 25.41
N GLN A 175 15.31 8.86 25.65
CA GLN A 175 15.95 7.68 26.23
C GLN A 175 15.67 6.44 25.37
N VAL A 176 16.65 5.54 25.32
CA VAL A 176 16.52 4.22 24.74
C VAL A 176 16.78 3.19 25.84
N VAL A 177 15.77 2.43 26.21
CA VAL A 177 15.89 1.39 27.25
C VAL A 177 15.98 0.03 26.56
N ALA A 178 17.13 -0.64 26.70
CA ALA A 178 17.36 -1.94 26.08
C ALA A 178 17.35 -3.07 27.11
N GLY A 179 16.47 -4.04 26.93
CA GLY A 179 16.25 -5.18 27.81
C GLY A 179 16.89 -6.48 27.27
N TYR A 180 17.59 -7.18 28.16
CA TYR A 180 18.15 -8.52 27.88
C TYR A 180 17.06 -9.57 28.06
N GLY A 181 16.04 -9.75 27.59
CA GLY A 181 14.97 -10.70 27.81
C GLY A 181 15.26 -11.86 28.77
N ILE A 182 14.69 -11.82 29.94
CA ILE A 182 14.61 -12.96 30.83
C ILE A 182 13.30 -13.70 30.49
N GLY A 183 13.44 -14.85 29.80
CA GLY A 183 12.51 -15.96 29.92
C GLY A 183 11.16 -15.94 29.20
N GLN A 184 10.78 -14.95 28.43
CA GLN A 184 9.73 -15.14 27.44
C GLN A 184 10.35 -15.09 26.05
N LYS A 185 10.48 -16.26 25.43
CA LYS A 185 10.65 -16.38 24.00
C LYS A 185 9.36 -15.86 23.33
N VAL A 186 9.27 -14.53 23.20
CA VAL A 186 8.40 -14.00 22.16
C VAL A 186 9.10 -14.43 20.88
N ASP A 187 8.55 -15.48 20.28
CA ASP A 187 9.17 -16.18 19.18
C ASP A 187 9.04 -15.25 17.97
N SER A 188 10.06 -14.41 17.75
CA SER A 188 10.16 -13.62 16.52
C SER A 188 10.14 -14.53 15.30
N ILE A 189 10.50 -15.81 15.48
CA ILE A 189 10.32 -16.89 14.51
C ILE A 189 8.84 -17.22 14.34
N GLN A 190 8.06 -17.29 15.43
CA GLN A 190 6.60 -17.49 15.33
C GLN A 190 5.91 -16.29 14.71
N LEU A 191 6.31 -15.08 15.07
CA LEU A 191 5.75 -13.86 14.49
C LEU A 191 6.09 -13.75 12.99
N ARG A 192 7.33 -14.05 12.59
CA ARG A 192 7.72 -14.14 11.19
C ARG A 192 6.97 -15.26 10.45
N LYS A 193 6.78 -16.42 11.09
CA LYS A 193 5.98 -17.51 10.52
C LYS A 193 4.51 -17.10 10.39
N SER A 194 3.95 -16.41 11.39
CA SER A 194 2.56 -15.94 11.30
C SER A 194 2.38 -14.88 10.20
N VAL A 195 3.34 -13.96 10.03
CA VAL A 195 3.34 -13.02 8.90
C VAL A 195 3.50 -13.74 7.57
N GLN A 196 4.41 -14.73 7.47
CA GLN A 196 4.51 -15.54 6.26
C GLN A 196 3.25 -16.34 5.97
N GLN A 197 2.62 -16.91 7.00
CA GLN A 197 1.33 -17.60 6.87
C GLN A 197 0.22 -16.64 6.44
N LEU A 198 0.14 -15.44 7.04
CA LEU A 198 -0.80 -14.39 6.63
C LEU A 198 -0.54 -13.94 5.19
N LEU A 199 0.72 -13.80 4.78
CA LEU A 199 1.08 -13.49 3.40
C LEU A 199 0.71 -14.61 2.42
N GLN A 200 0.86 -15.88 2.83
CA GLN A 200 0.42 -17.03 2.04
C GLN A 200 -1.11 -17.14 1.98
N GLN A 201 -1.79 -16.97 3.13
CA GLN A 201 -3.25 -16.97 3.19
C GLN A 201 -3.85 -15.82 2.38
N SER A 202 -3.23 -14.63 2.42
CA SER A 202 -3.69 -13.50 1.61
C SER A 202 -3.49 -13.73 0.12
N ARG A 203 -2.43 -14.44 -0.30
CA ARG A 203 -2.27 -14.85 -1.71
C ARG A 203 -3.36 -15.82 -2.17
N LEU A 204 -3.80 -16.72 -1.29
CA LEU A 204 -4.90 -17.63 -1.57
C LEU A 204 -6.25 -16.89 -1.56
N ALA A 205 -6.44 -15.94 -0.62
CA ALA A 205 -7.62 -15.09 -0.58
C ALA A 205 -7.69 -14.12 -1.78
N ASP A 206 -6.54 -13.67 -2.30
CA ASP A 206 -6.46 -12.86 -3.51
C ASP A 206 -6.95 -13.63 -4.76
N LEU A 207 -6.72 -14.93 -4.81
CA LEU A 207 -7.28 -15.79 -5.86
C LEU A 207 -8.81 -15.93 -5.75
N ASP A 208 -9.34 -15.96 -4.53
CA ASP A 208 -10.79 -16.02 -4.28
C ASP A 208 -11.48 -14.66 -4.49
N THR A 209 -10.79 -13.57 -4.18
CA THR A 209 -11.34 -12.20 -4.36
C THR A 209 -11.36 -11.80 -5.84
N THR A 210 -10.51 -12.38 -6.67
CA THR A 210 -10.50 -12.14 -8.12
C THR A 210 -11.83 -12.51 -8.78
N ILE A 211 -12.52 -13.51 -8.23
CA ILE A 211 -13.83 -13.96 -8.74
C ILE A 211 -14.97 -12.99 -8.34
N ARG A 212 -14.82 -12.24 -7.25
CA ARG A 212 -15.86 -11.33 -6.75
C ARG A 212 -15.80 -9.91 -7.33
N TYR A 213 -14.65 -9.50 -7.88
CA TYR A 213 -14.42 -8.17 -8.45
C TYR A 213 -14.20 -8.16 -9.95
N LEU A 214 -14.53 -9.24 -10.66
CA LEU A 214 -14.74 -9.14 -12.10
C LEU A 214 -15.92 -8.17 -12.27
N PRO A 215 -15.73 -6.98 -12.86
CA PRO A 215 -16.85 -6.16 -13.25
C PRO A 215 -17.72 -7.08 -14.12
N LYS A 216 -19.01 -7.21 -13.77
CA LYS A 216 -19.98 -7.84 -14.66
C LYS A 216 -19.64 -7.37 -16.06
N PRO A 217 -19.42 -8.29 -17.03
CA PRO A 217 -19.18 -7.87 -18.39
C PRO A 217 -20.27 -6.86 -18.70
N LEU A 218 -19.87 -5.69 -19.17
CA LEU A 218 -20.81 -4.67 -19.63
C LEU A 218 -21.77 -5.40 -20.56
N GLN A 219 -22.97 -5.67 -20.10
CA GLN A 219 -24.01 -6.13 -20.99
C GLN A 219 -24.08 -5.09 -22.08
N PRO A 220 -23.96 -5.49 -23.37
CA PRO A 220 -24.07 -4.52 -24.44
C PRO A 220 -25.43 -3.84 -24.29
N LEU A 221 -25.42 -2.54 -24.01
CA LEU A 221 -26.57 -1.64 -24.06
C LEU A 221 -26.96 -1.48 -25.55
N LEU A 222 -27.37 -2.58 -26.17
CA LEU A 222 -27.93 -2.58 -27.53
C LEU A 222 -28.86 -3.78 -27.65
N LYS A 223 -30.03 -3.65 -27.14
CA LYS A 223 -31.23 -4.18 -27.70
C LYS A 223 -32.20 -3.00 -27.79
N ASP A 224 -32.26 -2.45 -28.94
CA ASP A 224 -33.42 -2.19 -29.78
C ASP A 224 -33.06 -1.05 -30.76
N ASP A 225 -33.47 -1.25 -31.99
CA ASP A 225 -33.47 -0.32 -33.14
C ASP A 225 -32.15 -0.07 -33.86
N THR A 226 -31.66 -1.09 -34.61
CA THR A 226 -30.94 -0.85 -35.85
C THR A 226 -31.07 -2.02 -36.86
N THR A 227 -32.24 -2.15 -37.42
CA THR A 227 -32.42 -2.72 -38.73
C THR A 227 -32.34 -1.63 -39.81
N ALA A 228 -31.23 -0.92 -39.88
CA ALA A 228 -30.96 -0.04 -41.03
C ALA A 228 -29.62 0.66 -40.85
N ILE A 229 -28.50 0.00 -40.91
CA ILE A 229 -27.18 0.54 -41.36
C ILE A 229 -26.19 -0.64 -41.33
N ASN A 230 -26.36 -1.53 -42.27
CA ASN A 230 -25.39 -2.59 -42.54
C ASN A 230 -25.03 -2.53 -44.03
N ASN A 231 -24.25 -1.57 -44.45
CA ASN A 231 -23.53 -1.71 -45.72
C ASN A 231 -22.32 -0.79 -45.96
N ASP A 232 -21.94 0.14 -45.02
CA ASP A 232 -20.87 1.09 -45.37
C ASP A 232 -19.63 1.11 -44.45
N LEU A 233 -19.35 0.04 -43.69
CA LEU A 233 -18.14 -0.01 -42.85
C LEU A 233 -17.28 -1.26 -43.08
N LYS A 234 -16.99 -1.53 -44.33
CA LYS A 234 -16.03 -2.60 -44.71
C LYS A 234 -14.70 -2.09 -45.29
N ASN A 235 -14.40 -0.81 -45.19
CA ASN A 235 -13.08 -0.33 -45.62
C ASN A 235 -12.68 0.88 -44.79
N SER A 236 -11.67 0.68 -43.99
CA SER A 236 -10.79 1.63 -43.33
C SER A 236 -10.71 1.45 -41.82
N LEU A 237 -9.61 0.85 -41.33
CA LEU A 237 -8.56 1.54 -40.59
C LEU A 237 -7.64 0.54 -39.85
N PRO A 238 -6.34 0.68 -39.91
CA PRO A 238 -5.43 -0.07 -39.05
C PRO A 238 -5.43 0.56 -37.65
N VAL A 239 -5.62 -0.29 -36.64
CA VAL A 239 -5.46 0.07 -35.22
C VAL A 239 -3.96 0.06 -34.90
N ASP A 240 -3.37 1.25 -34.78
CA ASP A 240 -2.01 1.41 -34.29
C ASP A 240 -2.05 1.70 -32.80
N THR A 241 -1.83 0.67 -31.98
CA THR A 241 -1.72 0.77 -30.53
C THR A 241 -0.26 1.00 -30.16
N THR A 242 0.24 2.21 -30.30
CA THR A 242 1.55 2.60 -29.77
C THR A 242 1.41 3.07 -28.30
N ILE A 243 1.69 2.14 -27.38
CA ILE A 243 1.94 2.47 -25.97
C ILE A 243 3.38 2.99 -25.90
N THR A 244 3.57 4.30 -25.87
CA THR A 244 4.87 4.92 -25.59
C THR A 244 5.09 5.03 -24.10
N THR A 245 5.97 4.20 -23.56
CA THR A 245 6.56 4.40 -22.23
C THR A 245 7.62 5.51 -22.29
N PRO A 246 7.67 6.47 -21.37
CA PRO A 246 8.70 7.49 -21.35
C PRO A 246 10.06 6.89 -20.96
N LYS A 247 11.08 7.09 -21.79
CA LYS A 247 12.49 6.77 -21.51
C LYS A 247 13.02 7.66 -20.39
N PRO A 248 13.89 7.15 -19.51
CA PRO A 248 14.55 7.97 -18.49
C PRO A 248 15.57 8.91 -19.15
N THR A 249 15.49 10.18 -18.82
CA THR A 249 16.43 11.22 -19.20
C THR A 249 17.81 10.98 -18.57
N LYS A 250 18.83 10.80 -19.38
CA LYS A 250 20.24 10.82 -18.96
C LYS A 250 20.60 12.24 -18.51
N LYS A 251 21.08 12.37 -17.28
CA LYS A 251 21.78 13.57 -16.83
C LYS A 251 23.13 13.65 -17.55
N ILE A 252 23.33 14.75 -18.25
CA ILE A 252 24.63 15.16 -18.78
C ILE A 252 25.30 15.98 -17.68
N ASN A 253 26.48 15.53 -17.24
CA ASN A 253 27.37 16.32 -16.42
C ASN A 253 28.03 17.40 -17.27
N ASN A 254 28.03 18.61 -16.79
CA ASN A 254 29.08 19.62 -16.89
C ASN A 254 29.25 20.21 -15.51
#